data_7f97a6203881fc766ad4512654d2695d
#
_entry.id   7f97a6203881fc766ad4512654d2695d
#
_cell.length_a   1.000
_cell.length_b   1.000
_cell.length_c   1.000
_cell.angle_alpha   90.00
_cell.angle_beta   90.00
_cell.angle_gamma   90.00
#
_symmetry.space_group_name_H-M   'P 1'
#
loop_
_entity.id
_entity.type
_entity.pdbx_description
1 polymer ?
#
loop_
_entity_poly.entity_id
_entity_poly.type
_entity_poly.pdbx_seq_one_letter_code
_entity_poly.pdbx_strand_id
1 'polypeptide(L)'
;MTSKANEFRFGAHQFLWKSHWTDADYGILDQARALGLTLFEVSLGDDVAFDYRRLRRHAEALGVELSIGPGNDWPMECDLSHDDPGHRARGLAWHKRMLERAAECGAAAYCGAIYSHPGRACRRPPPADEWPRAAENLGLLAEFASGLGIRLVIEPVSRFRNHLVNTSRQAMELVELAGHPNLSINLDTYHMITEERDYGAAIRRAAARLWCVHACENDRGAPGGGLVPWPAVFAALREVDGPVRLLLEAYRTGPEGFGFSRGIFQDLCADPEAFVKQGIGFLQTQANPGPR
;
A
#
# COMPACT_ATOMS: atom_id res chain seq x y z
N MET A 1 -22.22 21.84 14.18
CA MET A 1 -21.71 20.45 14.13
C MET A 1 -20.22 20.53 14.41
N THR A 2 -19.77 20.11 15.58
CA THR A 2 -18.35 20.05 15.91
C THR A 2 -17.73 18.94 15.05
N SER A 3 -16.89 19.32 14.08
CA SER A 3 -16.07 18.37 13.30
C SER A 3 -15.30 17.53 14.32
N LYS A 4 -15.56 16.21 14.35
CA LYS A 4 -14.67 15.27 15.05
C LYS A 4 -13.32 15.40 14.38
N ALA A 5 -12.30 15.78 15.16
CA ALA A 5 -10.93 15.73 14.67
C ALA A 5 -10.64 14.31 14.17
N ASN A 6 -10.15 14.18 12.93
CA ASN A 6 -9.81 12.87 12.37
C ASN A 6 -8.71 12.21 13.21
N GLU A 7 -8.91 10.95 13.51
CA GLU A 7 -7.87 10.13 14.15
C GLU A 7 -6.82 9.77 13.09
N PHE A 8 -5.62 10.28 13.23
CA PHE A 8 -4.48 9.88 12.40
C PHE A 8 -3.78 8.68 13.03
N ARG A 9 -3.64 7.60 12.27
CA ARG A 9 -2.94 6.38 12.68
C ARG A 9 -1.69 6.21 11.82
N PHE A 10 -0.59 5.87 12.46
CA PHE A 10 0.73 5.81 11.82
C PHE A 10 1.27 4.39 11.79
N GLY A 11 1.90 4.04 10.69
CA GLY A 11 2.49 2.74 10.46
C GLY A 11 3.73 2.79 9.59
N ALA A 12 4.27 1.61 9.29
CA ALA A 12 5.37 1.44 8.37
C ALA A 12 5.31 0.10 7.64
N HIS A 13 5.93 0.08 6.46
CA HIS A 13 6.10 -1.14 5.66
C HIS A 13 7.37 -1.89 6.12
N GLN A 14 7.34 -3.23 6.10
CA GLN A 14 8.49 -4.07 6.46
C GLN A 14 9.77 -3.73 5.68
N PHE A 15 9.65 -3.21 4.45
CA PHE A 15 10.78 -2.92 3.58
C PHE A 15 11.74 -1.86 4.13
N LEU A 16 11.34 -1.12 5.18
CA LEU A 16 12.27 -0.28 5.92
C LEU A 16 13.33 -1.11 6.65
N TRP A 17 12.99 -2.33 7.09
CA TRP A 17 13.87 -3.22 7.84
C TRP A 17 14.41 -4.38 6.99
N LYS A 18 13.52 -5.04 6.24
CA LYS A 18 13.84 -6.30 5.53
C LYS A 18 13.06 -6.42 4.22
N SER A 19 13.68 -7.08 3.25
CA SER A 19 13.02 -7.48 2.00
C SER A 19 12.04 -8.65 2.20
N HIS A 20 12.42 -9.66 3.00
CA HIS A 20 11.62 -10.87 3.24
C HIS A 20 11.37 -11.06 4.73
N TRP A 21 10.11 -11.33 5.08
CA TRP A 21 9.72 -11.64 6.44
C TRP A 21 9.99 -13.11 6.76
N THR A 22 10.52 -13.39 7.95
CA THR A 22 10.81 -14.73 8.46
C THR A 22 10.38 -14.88 9.92
N ASP A 23 10.43 -16.10 10.45
CA ASP A 23 10.12 -16.38 11.86
C ASP A 23 11.11 -15.76 12.87
N ALA A 24 12.21 -15.18 12.42
CA ALA A 24 13.16 -14.46 13.25
C ALA A 24 12.81 -12.97 13.44
N ASP A 25 11.80 -12.43 12.72
CA ASP A 25 11.62 -11.00 12.55
C ASP A 25 10.50 -10.36 13.40
N TYR A 26 9.85 -11.15 14.27
CA TYR A 26 8.76 -10.63 15.11
C TYR A 26 9.18 -9.45 15.99
N GLY A 27 10.45 -9.40 16.43
CA GLY A 27 11.01 -8.25 17.17
C GLY A 27 10.96 -6.92 16.43
N ILE A 28 10.79 -6.92 15.09
CA ILE A 28 10.56 -5.71 14.31
C ILE A 28 9.21 -5.07 14.68
N LEU A 29 8.17 -5.87 14.96
CA LEU A 29 6.89 -5.34 15.43
C LEU A 29 7.01 -4.71 16.83
N ASP A 30 7.84 -5.28 17.72
CA ASP A 30 8.12 -4.69 19.04
C ASP A 30 8.81 -3.34 18.89
N GLN A 31 9.80 -3.24 17.98
CA GLN A 31 10.49 -1.98 17.66
C GLN A 31 9.51 -0.97 17.06
N ALA A 32 8.72 -1.37 16.08
CA ALA A 32 7.70 -0.51 15.45
C ALA A 32 6.70 0.03 16.49
N ARG A 33 6.23 -0.84 17.38
CA ARG A 33 5.30 -0.43 18.45
C ARG A 33 5.94 0.51 19.45
N ALA A 34 7.20 0.28 19.83
CA ALA A 34 7.97 1.17 20.72
C ALA A 34 8.19 2.56 20.09
N LEU A 35 8.23 2.66 18.76
CA LEU A 35 8.27 3.91 18.00
C LEU A 35 6.90 4.58 17.84
N GLY A 36 5.84 4.02 18.45
CA GLY A 36 4.49 4.58 18.44
C GLY A 36 3.65 4.15 17.23
N LEU A 37 4.12 3.21 16.40
CA LEU A 37 3.35 2.71 15.27
C LEU A 37 2.22 1.77 15.72
N THR A 38 1.05 1.93 15.10
CA THR A 38 -0.14 1.09 15.34
C THR A 38 -0.60 0.35 14.09
N LEU A 39 0.10 0.55 12.98
CA LEU A 39 -0.12 -0.12 11.71
C LEU A 39 1.20 -0.71 11.23
N PHE A 40 1.16 -1.87 10.60
CA PHE A 40 2.34 -2.46 10.00
C PHE A 40 1.96 -3.22 8.73
N GLU A 41 2.73 -3.04 7.65
CA GLU A 41 2.50 -3.74 6.40
C GLU A 41 3.59 -4.77 6.13
N VAL A 42 3.17 -6.01 5.85
CA VAL A 42 4.03 -7.15 5.54
C VAL A 42 3.78 -7.59 4.10
N SER A 43 4.84 -7.84 3.35
CA SER A 43 4.74 -8.36 1.99
C SER A 43 4.86 -9.86 1.94
N LEU A 44 3.94 -10.48 1.19
CA LEU A 44 3.95 -11.90 0.83
C LEU A 44 4.40 -12.09 -0.62
N GLY A 45 4.78 -13.32 -0.94
CA GLY A 45 5.14 -13.79 -2.26
C GLY A 45 5.33 -15.31 -2.21
N ASP A 46 5.71 -15.90 -3.33
CA ASP A 46 5.98 -17.35 -3.37
C ASP A 46 7.31 -17.72 -2.67
N ASP A 47 8.20 -16.75 -2.49
CA ASP A 47 9.49 -16.84 -1.81
C ASP A 47 9.43 -16.56 -0.30
N VAL A 48 8.23 -16.25 0.26
CA VAL A 48 8.04 -15.91 1.68
C VAL A 48 7.23 -16.97 2.40
N ALA A 49 7.81 -17.54 3.46
CA ALA A 49 7.14 -18.52 4.34
C ALA A 49 7.55 -18.30 5.80
N PHE A 50 6.55 -18.21 6.67
CA PHE A 50 6.70 -18.07 8.13
C PHE A 50 5.40 -18.53 8.82
N ASP A 51 5.38 -18.61 10.16
CA ASP A 51 4.13 -18.89 10.91
C ASP A 51 3.20 -17.67 10.91
N TYR A 52 2.26 -17.65 9.95
CA TYR A 52 1.26 -16.57 9.76
C TYR A 52 0.42 -16.33 11.03
N ARG A 53 0.04 -17.40 11.72
CA ARG A 53 -0.76 -17.30 12.96
C ARG A 53 0.06 -16.78 14.14
N ARG A 54 1.36 -17.02 14.17
CA ARG A 54 2.25 -16.41 15.15
C ARG A 54 2.38 -14.91 14.92
N LEU A 55 2.51 -14.46 13.66
CA LEU A 55 2.48 -13.03 13.34
C LEU A 55 1.19 -12.38 13.84
N ARG A 56 0.05 -13.00 13.56
CA ARG A 56 -1.26 -12.54 14.06
C ARG A 56 -1.28 -12.37 15.57
N ARG A 57 -0.95 -13.44 16.33
CA ARG A 57 -0.95 -13.38 17.79
C ARG A 57 -0.03 -12.30 18.34
N HIS A 58 1.14 -12.12 17.70
CA HIS A 58 2.11 -11.12 18.12
C HIS A 58 1.58 -9.69 17.87
N ALA A 59 1.06 -9.43 16.69
CA ALA A 59 0.47 -8.13 16.33
C ALA A 59 -0.74 -7.79 17.22
N GLU A 60 -1.64 -8.76 17.48
CA GLU A 60 -2.79 -8.60 18.39
C GLU A 60 -2.34 -8.24 19.80
N ALA A 61 -1.31 -8.92 20.34
CA ALA A 61 -0.75 -8.64 21.68
C ALA A 61 -0.16 -7.23 21.80
N LEU A 62 0.39 -6.68 20.70
CA LEU A 62 0.94 -5.34 20.63
C LEU A 62 -0.11 -4.26 20.29
N GLY A 63 -1.32 -4.65 19.91
CA GLY A 63 -2.34 -3.72 19.40
C GLY A 63 -1.94 -3.07 18.07
N VAL A 64 -1.27 -3.84 17.19
CA VAL A 64 -0.84 -3.41 15.85
C VAL A 64 -1.79 -4.00 14.80
N GLU A 65 -2.41 -3.14 13.98
CA GLU A 65 -3.21 -3.55 12.83
C GLU A 65 -2.28 -3.94 11.67
N LEU A 66 -2.54 -5.08 11.04
CA LEU A 66 -1.75 -5.56 9.92
C LEU A 66 -2.42 -5.24 8.58
N SER A 67 -1.63 -4.78 7.61
CA SER A 67 -1.88 -4.81 6.18
C SER A 67 -0.94 -5.81 5.52
N ILE A 68 -1.40 -6.47 4.49
CA ILE A 68 -0.59 -7.43 3.72
C ILE A 68 -0.54 -7.00 2.27
N GLY A 69 0.64 -7.05 1.66
CA GLY A 69 0.83 -6.75 0.24
C GLY A 69 1.48 -7.90 -0.54
N PRO A 70 1.24 -8.01 -1.86
CA PRO A 70 1.91 -8.98 -2.74
C PRO A 70 3.23 -8.41 -3.28
N GLY A 71 4.12 -7.94 -2.40
CA GLY A 71 5.29 -7.16 -2.80
C GLY A 71 6.56 -7.96 -3.10
N ASN A 72 6.62 -9.23 -2.68
CA ASN A 72 7.76 -10.14 -2.93
C ASN A 72 7.60 -10.89 -4.26
N ASP A 73 7.99 -12.16 -4.34
CA ASP A 73 7.91 -12.91 -5.60
C ASP A 73 6.45 -13.12 -6.02
N TRP A 74 6.06 -12.33 -7.01
CA TRP A 74 4.76 -12.39 -7.68
C TRP A 74 5.01 -12.78 -9.14
N PRO A 75 4.62 -14.00 -9.55
CA PRO A 75 4.90 -14.49 -10.90
C PRO A 75 4.27 -13.64 -12.00
N MET A 76 5.04 -13.32 -13.04
CA MET A 76 4.59 -12.47 -14.15
C MET A 76 3.37 -13.03 -14.91
N GLU A 77 3.16 -14.33 -14.88
CA GLU A 77 2.00 -15.01 -15.46
C GLU A 77 0.75 -14.92 -14.58
N CYS A 78 0.84 -14.34 -13.39
CA CYS A 78 -0.28 -14.12 -12.48
C CYS A 78 -0.77 -12.67 -12.57
N ASP A 79 -1.47 -12.31 -13.64
CA ASP A 79 -1.90 -10.93 -13.94
C ASP A 79 -3.40 -10.87 -14.25
N LEU A 80 -4.15 -10.09 -13.47
CA LEU A 80 -5.62 -10.00 -13.55
C LEU A 80 -6.12 -9.29 -14.81
N SER A 81 -5.30 -8.49 -15.49
CA SER A 81 -5.68 -7.72 -16.68
C SER A 81 -5.16 -8.30 -17.99
N HIS A 82 -4.33 -9.35 -17.94
CA HIS A 82 -3.61 -9.88 -19.09
C HIS A 82 -4.53 -10.30 -20.25
N ASP A 83 -4.04 -10.21 -21.50
CA ASP A 83 -4.78 -10.61 -22.71
C ASP A 83 -5.10 -12.12 -22.70
N ASP A 84 -4.15 -12.95 -22.27
CA ASP A 84 -4.32 -14.39 -22.12
C ASP A 84 -5.22 -14.73 -20.92
N PRO A 85 -6.37 -15.40 -21.12
CA PRO A 85 -7.24 -15.83 -20.03
C PRO A 85 -6.57 -16.78 -19.04
N GLY A 86 -5.56 -17.55 -19.47
CA GLY A 86 -4.78 -18.42 -18.59
C GLY A 86 -3.96 -17.62 -17.56
N HIS A 87 -3.39 -16.49 -17.95
CA HIS A 87 -2.71 -15.57 -17.01
C HIS A 87 -3.69 -14.99 -16.00
N ARG A 88 -4.88 -14.56 -16.44
CA ARG A 88 -5.91 -14.02 -15.54
C ARG A 88 -6.39 -15.06 -14.52
N ALA A 89 -6.63 -16.29 -14.99
CA ALA A 89 -7.04 -17.39 -14.11
C ALA A 89 -5.96 -17.74 -13.07
N ARG A 90 -4.68 -17.80 -13.49
CA ARG A 90 -3.55 -17.99 -12.57
C ARG A 90 -3.42 -16.82 -11.60
N GLY A 91 -3.57 -15.60 -12.08
CA GLY A 91 -3.54 -14.39 -11.25
C GLY A 91 -4.61 -14.41 -10.15
N LEU A 92 -5.86 -14.71 -10.54
CA LEU A 92 -6.97 -14.82 -9.57
C LEU A 92 -6.70 -15.91 -8.53
N ALA A 93 -6.24 -17.09 -8.96
CA ALA A 93 -5.91 -18.20 -8.06
C ALA A 93 -4.74 -17.84 -7.12
N TRP A 94 -3.71 -17.19 -7.64
CA TRP A 94 -2.56 -16.75 -6.85
C TRP A 94 -2.95 -15.73 -5.79
N HIS A 95 -3.68 -14.68 -6.15
CA HIS A 95 -4.13 -13.67 -5.19
C HIS A 95 -5.08 -14.25 -4.13
N LYS A 96 -5.93 -15.23 -4.47
CA LYS A 96 -6.75 -15.93 -3.49
C LYS A 96 -5.90 -16.65 -2.45
N ARG A 97 -4.83 -17.36 -2.87
CA ARG A 97 -3.89 -17.97 -1.91
C ARG A 97 -3.19 -16.94 -1.03
N MET A 98 -2.80 -15.78 -1.58
CA MET A 98 -2.22 -14.69 -0.77
C MET A 98 -3.24 -14.12 0.22
N LEU A 99 -4.49 -14.00 -0.16
CA LEU A 99 -5.58 -13.58 0.74
C LEU A 99 -5.85 -14.59 1.87
N GLU A 100 -5.77 -15.89 1.59
CA GLU A 100 -5.86 -16.92 2.62
C GLU A 100 -4.72 -16.79 3.66
N ARG A 101 -3.48 -16.59 3.18
CA ARG A 101 -2.32 -16.32 4.06
C ARG A 101 -2.50 -15.01 4.84
N ALA A 102 -3.02 -13.96 4.21
CA ALA A 102 -3.33 -12.68 4.86
C ALA A 102 -4.40 -12.84 5.95
N ALA A 103 -5.41 -13.69 5.73
CA ALA A 103 -6.43 -14.04 6.73
C ALA A 103 -5.80 -14.78 7.93
N GLU A 104 -4.88 -15.69 7.69
CA GLU A 104 -4.13 -16.35 8.76
C GLU A 104 -3.30 -15.36 9.58
N CYS A 105 -2.73 -14.33 8.94
CA CYS A 105 -2.07 -13.21 9.61
C CYS A 105 -3.03 -12.31 10.40
N GLY A 106 -4.34 -12.41 10.21
CA GLY A 106 -5.31 -11.49 10.81
C GLY A 106 -5.28 -10.09 10.19
N ALA A 107 -4.94 -9.99 8.90
CA ALA A 107 -4.83 -8.73 8.21
C ALA A 107 -6.17 -8.01 8.05
N ALA A 108 -6.17 -6.69 8.26
CA ALA A 108 -7.33 -5.83 8.00
C ALA A 108 -7.49 -5.55 6.50
N ALA A 109 -6.39 -5.54 5.76
CA ALA A 109 -6.38 -5.26 4.32
C ALA A 109 -5.34 -6.08 3.55
N TYR A 110 -5.63 -6.25 2.25
CA TYR A 110 -4.69 -6.74 1.24
C TYR A 110 -4.52 -5.63 0.20
N CYS A 111 -3.30 -5.07 0.12
CA CYS A 111 -3.02 -3.79 -0.55
C CYS A 111 -1.94 -3.92 -1.61
N GLY A 112 -2.08 -3.22 -2.74
CA GLY A 112 -1.07 -3.08 -3.78
C GLY A 112 -1.63 -2.84 -5.18
N ALA A 113 -0.78 -2.85 -6.21
CA ALA A 113 -1.18 -2.71 -7.61
C ALA A 113 -1.83 -4.00 -8.18
N ILE A 114 -2.84 -4.51 -7.47
CA ILE A 114 -3.43 -5.87 -7.66
C ILE A 114 -4.12 -6.01 -9.02
N TYR A 115 -4.62 -4.93 -9.59
CA TYR A 115 -5.37 -4.89 -10.86
C TYR A 115 -4.57 -5.40 -12.06
N SER A 116 -3.25 -5.35 -12.01
CA SER A 116 -2.32 -5.82 -13.04
C SER A 116 -0.93 -6.01 -12.43
N HIS A 117 -0.10 -6.87 -13.01
CA HIS A 117 1.25 -7.11 -12.48
C HIS A 117 2.10 -5.82 -12.49
N PRO A 118 2.67 -5.38 -11.35
CA PRO A 118 3.38 -4.09 -11.23
C PRO A 118 4.69 -4.01 -12.02
N GLY A 119 5.17 -5.12 -12.59
CA GLY A 119 6.29 -5.16 -13.53
C GLY A 119 5.89 -5.02 -14.99
N ARG A 120 4.58 -4.89 -15.29
CA ARG A 120 4.05 -4.81 -16.65
C ARG A 120 3.75 -3.37 -17.06
N ALA A 121 4.75 -2.70 -17.61
CA ALA A 121 4.61 -1.39 -18.23
C ALA A 121 4.59 -1.52 -19.77
N CYS A 122 3.44 -1.86 -20.36
CA CYS A 122 3.32 -2.01 -21.80
C CYS A 122 3.48 -0.66 -22.52
N ARG A 123 4.36 -0.63 -23.51
CA ARG A 123 4.61 0.57 -24.36
C ARG A 123 3.80 0.53 -25.66
N ARG A 124 2.54 0.14 -25.55
CA ARG A 124 1.54 0.16 -26.63
C ARG A 124 0.22 0.69 -26.09
N PRO A 125 -0.69 1.20 -26.91
CA PRO A 125 -2.03 1.50 -26.45
C PRO A 125 -2.65 0.27 -25.80
N PRO A 126 -3.24 0.40 -24.58
CA PRO A 126 -3.92 -0.72 -23.94
C PRO A 126 -5.11 -1.17 -24.80
N PRO A 127 -5.39 -2.49 -24.89
CA PRO A 127 -6.60 -2.97 -25.52
C PRO A 127 -7.86 -2.41 -24.87
N ALA A 128 -8.92 -2.17 -25.64
CA ALA A 128 -10.15 -1.58 -25.12
C ALA A 128 -10.83 -2.43 -24.02
N ASP A 129 -10.59 -3.73 -24.01
CA ASP A 129 -11.14 -4.68 -23.03
C ASP A 129 -10.23 -4.94 -21.82
N GLU A 130 -9.05 -4.31 -21.72
CA GLU A 130 -8.13 -4.51 -20.61
C GLU A 130 -8.72 -4.00 -19.27
N TRP A 131 -9.37 -2.83 -19.30
CA TRP A 131 -10.09 -2.29 -18.16
C TRP A 131 -11.25 -3.18 -17.69
N PRO A 132 -12.19 -3.59 -18.55
CA PRO A 132 -13.23 -4.56 -18.20
C PRO A 132 -12.69 -5.85 -17.58
N ARG A 133 -11.61 -6.41 -18.13
CA ARG A 133 -10.97 -7.62 -17.58
C ARG A 133 -10.41 -7.41 -16.17
N ALA A 134 -9.71 -6.30 -15.96
CA ALA A 134 -9.19 -5.94 -14.64
C ALA A 134 -10.34 -5.76 -13.63
N ALA A 135 -11.40 -5.04 -14.02
CA ALA A 135 -12.55 -4.78 -13.16
C ALA A 135 -13.30 -6.07 -12.77
N GLU A 136 -13.55 -6.97 -13.73
CA GLU A 136 -14.19 -8.25 -13.49
C GLU A 136 -13.40 -9.09 -12.47
N ASN A 137 -12.09 -9.26 -12.69
CA ASN A 137 -11.26 -10.05 -11.80
C ASN A 137 -11.08 -9.40 -10.43
N LEU A 138 -11.02 -8.07 -10.33
CA LEU A 138 -11.03 -7.35 -9.06
C LEU A 138 -12.36 -7.55 -8.30
N GLY A 139 -13.49 -7.56 -9.00
CA GLY A 139 -14.79 -7.85 -8.39
C GLY A 139 -14.84 -9.24 -7.77
N LEU A 140 -14.38 -10.27 -8.53
CA LEU A 140 -14.30 -11.65 -8.04
C LEU A 140 -13.33 -11.78 -6.84
N LEU A 141 -12.23 -11.06 -6.86
CA LEU A 141 -11.25 -11.06 -5.78
C LEU A 141 -11.77 -10.31 -4.55
N ALA A 142 -12.51 -9.22 -4.74
CA ALA A 142 -13.10 -8.43 -3.67
C ALA A 142 -14.22 -9.19 -2.93
N GLU A 143 -15.02 -9.97 -3.65
CA GLU A 143 -16.00 -10.88 -3.05
C GLU A 143 -15.30 -11.94 -2.20
N PHE A 144 -14.23 -12.56 -2.71
CA PHE A 144 -13.46 -13.55 -1.96
C PHE A 144 -12.82 -12.95 -0.70
N ALA A 145 -12.19 -11.77 -0.82
CA ALA A 145 -11.60 -11.05 0.30
C ALA A 145 -12.66 -10.65 1.36
N SER A 146 -13.85 -10.26 0.91
CA SER A 146 -14.98 -9.95 1.79
C SER A 146 -15.39 -11.16 2.62
N GLY A 147 -15.44 -12.37 2.03
CA GLY A 147 -15.70 -13.62 2.73
C GLY A 147 -14.67 -13.96 3.82
N LEU A 148 -13.44 -13.44 3.69
CA LEU A 148 -12.36 -13.56 4.68
C LEU A 148 -12.33 -12.40 5.70
N GLY A 149 -13.19 -11.39 5.57
CA GLY A 149 -13.18 -10.20 6.40
C GLY A 149 -12.03 -9.23 6.11
N ILE A 150 -11.40 -9.32 4.93
CA ILE A 150 -10.25 -8.51 4.52
C ILE A 150 -10.71 -7.44 3.52
N ARG A 151 -10.29 -6.18 3.72
CA ARG A 151 -10.48 -5.11 2.74
C ARG A 151 -9.54 -5.32 1.56
N LEU A 152 -10.04 -5.33 0.32
CA LEU A 152 -9.21 -5.32 -0.89
C LEU A 152 -8.89 -3.88 -1.27
N VAL A 153 -7.59 -3.55 -1.33
CA VAL A 153 -7.12 -2.18 -1.52
C VAL A 153 -6.24 -2.11 -2.76
N ILE A 154 -6.62 -1.30 -3.74
CA ILE A 154 -5.80 -1.08 -4.94
C ILE A 154 -4.96 0.19 -4.79
N GLU A 155 -3.76 0.15 -5.35
CA GLU A 155 -2.82 1.26 -5.34
C GLU A 155 -2.48 1.70 -6.77
N PRO A 156 -2.85 2.92 -7.20
CA PRO A 156 -2.33 3.48 -8.44
C PRO A 156 -0.83 3.71 -8.31
N VAL A 157 -0.06 3.16 -9.24
CA VAL A 157 1.40 3.28 -9.25
C VAL A 157 1.88 4.07 -10.47
N SER A 158 3.09 4.63 -10.41
CA SER A 158 3.62 5.41 -11.51
C SER A 158 3.68 4.61 -12.82
N ARG A 159 3.56 5.32 -13.96
CA ARG A 159 3.65 4.77 -15.33
C ARG A 159 4.91 3.96 -15.61
N PHE A 160 5.94 4.13 -14.80
CA PHE A 160 7.18 3.35 -14.90
C PHE A 160 7.03 1.94 -14.32
N ARG A 161 6.03 1.73 -13.48
CA ARG A 161 5.74 0.45 -12.82
C ARG A 161 4.62 -0.32 -13.51
N ASN A 162 3.57 0.38 -13.92
CA ASN A 162 2.41 -0.22 -14.59
C ASN A 162 1.78 0.81 -15.54
N HIS A 163 1.14 0.35 -16.61
CA HIS A 163 0.53 1.23 -17.60
C HIS A 163 -0.98 1.43 -17.41
N LEU A 164 -1.63 0.64 -16.54
CA LEU A 164 -3.09 0.58 -16.49
C LEU A 164 -3.70 1.64 -15.57
N VAL A 165 -3.26 1.71 -14.31
CA VAL A 165 -3.82 2.64 -13.32
C VAL A 165 -2.71 3.44 -12.66
N ASN A 166 -2.68 4.73 -12.91
CA ASN A 166 -1.62 5.63 -12.46
C ASN A 166 -2.12 6.79 -11.60
N THR A 167 -3.38 7.19 -11.74
CA THR A 167 -3.96 8.34 -11.04
C THR A 167 -5.08 7.93 -10.10
N SER A 168 -5.36 8.77 -9.09
CA SER A 168 -6.52 8.62 -8.21
C SER A 168 -7.85 8.57 -8.99
N ARG A 169 -7.94 9.32 -10.10
CA ARG A 169 -9.11 9.30 -10.99
C ARG A 169 -9.29 7.92 -11.62
N GLN A 170 -8.24 7.37 -12.20
CA GLN A 170 -8.28 6.03 -12.79
C GLN A 170 -8.57 4.96 -11.74
N ALA A 171 -8.01 5.06 -10.52
CA ALA A 171 -8.31 4.13 -9.45
C ALA A 171 -9.79 4.16 -9.06
N MET A 172 -10.39 5.35 -8.94
CA MET A 172 -11.83 5.49 -8.67
C MET A 172 -12.68 4.90 -9.80
N GLU A 173 -12.36 5.23 -11.05
CA GLU A 173 -13.05 4.67 -12.23
C GLU A 173 -13.01 3.13 -12.24
N LEU A 174 -11.86 2.54 -11.91
CA LEU A 174 -11.71 1.07 -11.87
C LEU A 174 -12.50 0.45 -10.71
N VAL A 175 -12.48 1.06 -9.52
CA VAL A 175 -13.27 0.61 -8.36
C VAL A 175 -14.77 0.68 -8.64
N GLU A 176 -15.22 1.75 -9.29
CA GLU A 176 -16.61 1.92 -9.71
C GLU A 176 -17.01 0.87 -10.76
N LEU A 177 -16.16 0.64 -11.75
CA LEU A 177 -16.39 -0.37 -12.78
C LEU A 177 -16.45 -1.79 -12.23
N ALA A 178 -15.59 -2.13 -11.25
CA ALA A 178 -15.61 -3.42 -10.56
C ALA A 178 -16.85 -3.58 -9.65
N GLY A 179 -17.46 -2.48 -9.20
CA GLY A 179 -18.77 -2.44 -8.56
C GLY A 179 -18.88 -3.14 -7.20
N HIS A 180 -17.78 -3.40 -6.51
CA HIS A 180 -17.81 -4.14 -5.24
C HIS A 180 -17.55 -3.22 -4.03
N PRO A 181 -18.38 -3.28 -2.96
CA PRO A 181 -18.24 -2.38 -1.80
C PRO A 181 -16.98 -2.63 -0.98
N ASN A 182 -16.38 -3.83 -1.06
CA ASN A 182 -15.15 -4.19 -0.35
C ASN A 182 -13.87 -3.67 -1.02
N LEU A 183 -13.98 -2.92 -2.13
CA LEU A 183 -12.84 -2.26 -2.77
C LEU A 183 -12.57 -0.89 -2.16
N SER A 184 -11.29 -0.63 -1.89
CA SER A 184 -10.76 0.65 -1.41
C SER A 184 -9.48 1.02 -2.17
N ILE A 185 -8.94 2.21 -1.87
CA ILE A 185 -7.78 2.78 -2.56
C ILE A 185 -6.71 3.12 -1.53
N ASN A 186 -5.47 2.77 -1.81
CA ASN A 186 -4.28 3.35 -1.23
C ASN A 186 -3.71 4.41 -2.18
N LEU A 187 -3.31 5.57 -1.69
CA LEU A 187 -2.55 6.55 -2.46
C LEU A 187 -1.11 6.59 -1.95
N ASP A 188 -0.15 6.63 -2.85
CA ASP A 188 1.26 6.71 -2.50
C ASP A 188 1.84 8.04 -2.98
N THR A 189 2.32 8.86 -2.05
CA THR A 189 2.86 10.19 -2.34
C THR A 189 4.07 10.15 -3.27
N TYR A 190 4.87 9.07 -3.28
CA TYR A 190 5.94 8.87 -4.24
C TYR A 190 5.41 8.65 -5.67
N HIS A 191 4.37 7.82 -5.83
CA HIS A 191 3.81 7.57 -7.15
C HIS A 191 3.05 8.79 -7.68
N MET A 192 2.44 9.58 -6.80
CA MET A 192 1.71 10.80 -7.18
C MET A 192 2.60 11.88 -7.80
N ILE A 193 3.93 11.90 -7.54
CA ILE A 193 4.82 12.97 -8.02
C ILE A 193 4.85 13.11 -9.54
N THR A 194 4.70 12.01 -10.26
CA THR A 194 4.70 12.00 -11.73
C THR A 194 3.30 11.97 -12.33
N GLU A 195 2.28 11.65 -11.56
CA GLU A 195 0.95 11.33 -12.07
C GLU A 195 -0.12 12.35 -11.69
N GLU A 196 0.00 13.01 -10.53
CA GLU A 196 -0.97 13.97 -10.03
C GLU A 196 -0.40 15.40 -10.07
N ARG A 197 -1.21 16.34 -10.54
CA ARG A 197 -0.85 17.77 -10.54
C ARG A 197 -1.20 18.46 -9.21
N ASP A 198 -2.18 17.92 -8.50
CA ASP A 198 -2.69 18.44 -7.23
C ASP A 198 -2.98 17.26 -6.29
N TYR A 199 -2.14 17.09 -5.28
CA TYR A 199 -2.25 16.02 -4.28
C TYR A 199 -3.52 16.15 -3.44
N GLY A 200 -3.90 17.37 -3.08
CA GLY A 200 -5.12 17.62 -2.32
C GLY A 200 -6.37 17.22 -3.10
N ALA A 201 -6.45 17.60 -4.37
CA ALA A 201 -7.55 17.20 -5.23
C ALA A 201 -7.59 15.67 -5.47
N ALA A 202 -6.43 15.02 -5.59
CA ALA A 202 -6.33 13.57 -5.72
C ALA A 202 -6.87 12.84 -4.48
N ILE A 203 -6.50 13.28 -3.28
CA ILE A 203 -6.96 12.73 -2.01
C ILE A 203 -8.47 12.94 -1.84
N ARG A 204 -8.99 14.15 -2.09
CA ARG A 204 -10.44 14.43 -2.02
C ARG A 204 -11.24 13.55 -2.98
N ARG A 205 -10.71 13.31 -4.18
CA ARG A 205 -11.34 12.41 -5.17
C ARG A 205 -11.46 10.99 -4.65
N ALA A 206 -10.43 10.48 -3.99
CA ALA A 206 -10.41 9.13 -3.45
C ALA A 206 -11.08 9.02 -2.07
N ALA A 207 -11.46 10.12 -1.41
CA ALA A 207 -11.83 10.17 0.01
C ALA A 207 -12.87 9.12 0.42
N ALA A 208 -13.92 8.89 -0.40
CA ALA A 208 -14.97 7.91 -0.10
C ALA A 208 -14.50 6.45 -0.15
N ARG A 209 -13.34 6.18 -0.72
CA ARG A 209 -12.73 4.85 -0.87
C ARG A 209 -11.31 4.79 -0.30
N LEU A 210 -10.81 5.88 0.26
CA LEU A 210 -9.45 5.93 0.80
C LEU A 210 -9.32 5.05 2.04
N TRP A 211 -8.42 4.07 1.97
CA TRP A 211 -8.09 3.20 3.10
C TRP A 211 -6.81 3.64 3.80
N CYS A 212 -5.77 3.99 3.02
CA CYS A 212 -4.46 4.37 3.51
C CYS A 212 -3.77 5.34 2.57
N VAL A 213 -2.73 6.01 3.06
CA VAL A 213 -1.73 6.72 2.25
C VAL A 213 -0.35 6.20 2.61
N HIS A 214 0.40 5.70 1.62
CA HIS A 214 1.83 5.49 1.76
C HIS A 214 2.53 6.85 1.73
N ALA A 215 3.12 7.20 2.86
CA ALA A 215 3.68 8.52 3.14
C ALA A 215 5.21 8.47 3.04
N CYS A 216 5.76 8.99 1.95
CA CYS A 216 7.19 9.15 1.73
C CYS A 216 7.44 10.33 0.80
N GLU A 217 8.67 10.75 0.65
CA GLU A 217 9.03 11.80 -0.30
C GLU A 217 9.07 11.29 -1.75
N ASN A 218 9.24 12.23 -2.67
CA ASN A 218 9.36 11.98 -4.12
C ASN A 218 10.51 11.05 -4.51
N ASP A 219 11.47 10.83 -3.63
CA ASP A 219 12.63 9.94 -3.80
C ASP A 219 12.57 8.68 -2.93
N ARG A 220 11.47 8.42 -2.23
CA ARG A 220 11.29 7.39 -1.18
C ARG A 220 12.00 7.71 0.14
N GLY A 221 12.48 8.94 0.34
CA GLY A 221 13.01 9.42 1.61
C GLY A 221 11.92 9.62 2.67
N ALA A 222 12.36 9.90 3.90
CA ALA A 222 11.45 10.21 5.00
C ALA A 222 10.66 11.50 4.72
N PRO A 223 9.37 11.56 5.08
CA PRO A 223 8.53 12.74 4.89
C PRO A 223 9.15 14.02 5.47
N GLY A 224 9.00 15.12 4.73
CA GLY A 224 9.33 16.48 5.17
C GLY A 224 10.58 17.10 4.54
N GLY A 225 11.37 16.33 3.79
CA GLY A 225 12.62 16.83 3.20
C GLY A 225 12.61 17.01 1.68
N GLY A 226 11.54 16.66 0.99
CA GLY A 226 11.48 16.62 -0.46
C GLY A 226 10.45 17.55 -1.09
N LEU A 227 9.79 17.07 -2.13
CA LEU A 227 8.89 17.85 -2.99
C LEU A 227 7.40 17.62 -2.71
N VAL A 228 7.04 16.70 -1.82
CA VAL A 228 5.64 16.41 -1.49
C VAL A 228 5.00 17.62 -0.80
N PRO A 229 3.86 18.14 -1.31
CA PRO A 229 3.20 19.32 -0.75
C PRO A 229 2.39 18.97 0.50
N TRP A 230 3.05 18.58 1.59
CA TRP A 230 2.44 18.08 2.82
C TRP A 230 1.33 18.97 3.40
N PRO A 231 1.42 20.30 3.37
CA PRO A 231 0.32 21.15 3.84
C PRO A 231 -0.98 20.90 3.05
N ALA A 232 -0.90 20.73 1.73
CA ALA A 232 -2.06 20.42 0.87
C ALA A 232 -2.57 19.00 1.10
N VAL A 233 -1.66 18.01 1.27
CA VAL A 233 -1.98 16.63 1.63
C VAL A 233 -2.79 16.59 2.93
N PHE A 234 -2.28 17.18 4.00
CA PHE A 234 -2.96 17.16 5.29
C PHE A 234 -4.25 17.99 5.32
N ALA A 235 -4.33 19.08 4.55
CA ALA A 235 -5.58 19.81 4.39
C ALA A 235 -6.69 18.90 3.83
N ALA A 236 -6.38 18.12 2.80
CA ALA A 236 -7.33 17.18 2.21
C ALA A 236 -7.61 15.96 3.11
N LEU A 237 -6.61 15.43 3.80
CA LEU A 237 -6.80 14.29 4.71
C LEU A 237 -7.71 14.61 5.91
N ARG A 238 -7.74 15.88 6.36
CA ARG A 238 -8.67 16.30 7.41
C ARG A 238 -10.13 16.32 6.96
N GLU A 239 -10.39 16.29 5.67
CA GLU A 239 -11.72 16.23 5.08
C GLU A 239 -12.22 14.78 4.87
N VAL A 240 -11.35 13.77 5.08
CA VAL A 240 -11.70 12.35 4.94
C VAL A 240 -12.51 11.89 6.15
N ASP A 241 -13.60 11.19 5.94
CA ASP A 241 -14.41 10.62 7.02
C ASP A 241 -13.74 9.39 7.65
N GLY A 242 -13.62 9.38 8.98
CA GLY A 242 -13.09 8.25 9.75
C GLY A 242 -11.57 8.31 9.98
N PRO A 243 -10.96 7.20 10.43
CA PRO A 243 -9.54 7.14 10.73
C PRO A 243 -8.69 7.24 9.45
N VAL A 244 -7.69 8.10 9.46
CA VAL A 244 -6.72 8.28 8.38
C VAL A 244 -5.47 7.46 8.69
N ARG A 245 -5.17 6.48 7.84
CA ARG A 245 -3.97 5.65 7.95
C ARG A 245 -2.84 6.22 7.11
N LEU A 246 -1.67 6.40 7.73
CA LEU A 246 -0.45 6.85 7.07
C LEU A 246 0.65 5.82 7.33
N LEU A 247 1.16 5.18 6.28
CA LEU A 247 2.25 4.22 6.36
C LEU A 247 3.52 4.79 5.72
N LEU A 248 4.62 4.75 6.45
CA LEU A 248 5.94 5.02 5.87
C LEU A 248 6.36 3.87 4.96
N GLU A 249 6.77 4.18 3.73
CA GLU A 249 7.33 3.20 2.81
C GLU A 249 8.65 3.69 2.24
N ALA A 250 9.69 2.90 2.42
CA ALA A 250 11.01 3.05 1.80
C ALA A 250 11.64 1.67 1.60
N TYR A 251 12.74 1.63 0.87
CA TYR A 251 13.43 0.38 0.53
C TYR A 251 14.89 0.46 0.93
N ARG A 252 15.35 -0.46 1.75
CA ARG A 252 16.78 -0.61 2.01
C ARG A 252 17.52 -1.09 0.78
N THR A 253 18.73 -0.59 0.59
CA THR A 253 19.63 -0.96 -0.50
C THR A 253 20.79 -1.87 -0.04
N GLY A 254 20.62 -2.53 1.11
CA GLY A 254 21.62 -3.43 1.67
C GLY A 254 21.87 -4.70 0.85
N PRO A 255 22.65 -5.66 1.38
CA PRO A 255 23.07 -6.86 0.64
C PRO A 255 21.95 -7.71 0.05
N GLU A 256 20.74 -7.64 0.57
CA GLU A 256 19.56 -8.33 0.06
C GLU A 256 18.90 -7.62 -1.14
N GLY A 257 19.39 -6.42 -1.50
CA GLY A 257 19.17 -5.80 -2.80
C GLY A 257 17.74 -5.41 -3.19
N PHE A 258 16.77 -5.40 -2.26
CA PHE A 258 15.38 -5.12 -2.60
C PHE A 258 15.18 -3.71 -3.18
N GLY A 259 15.88 -2.72 -2.64
CA GLY A 259 15.87 -1.36 -3.19
C GLY A 259 16.33 -1.32 -4.65
N PHE A 260 17.38 -2.07 -5.00
CA PHE A 260 17.87 -2.15 -6.37
C PHE A 260 16.84 -2.73 -7.34
N SER A 261 16.07 -3.75 -6.93
CA SER A 261 15.00 -4.32 -7.75
C SER A 261 13.86 -3.31 -7.99
N ARG A 262 13.76 -2.30 -7.15
CA ARG A 262 12.78 -1.19 -7.25
C ARG A 262 13.35 0.07 -7.92
N GLY A 263 14.61 0.03 -8.40
CA GLY A 263 15.27 1.17 -9.00
C GLY A 263 15.76 2.23 -8.00
N ILE A 264 15.88 1.87 -6.73
CA ILE A 264 16.44 2.74 -5.68
C ILE A 264 17.91 2.38 -5.49
N PHE A 265 18.80 3.30 -5.83
CA PHE A 265 20.25 3.10 -5.79
C PHE A 265 20.93 3.90 -4.67
N GLN A 266 20.18 4.74 -3.96
CA GLN A 266 20.64 5.46 -2.78
C GLN A 266 20.03 4.82 -1.54
N ASP A 267 20.84 4.61 -0.50
CA ASP A 267 20.33 4.10 0.77
C ASP A 267 19.70 5.21 1.59
N LEU A 268 18.42 5.48 1.32
CA LEU A 268 17.64 6.51 1.99
C LEU A 268 17.08 6.02 3.34
N CYS A 269 17.23 4.74 3.67
CA CYS A 269 16.73 4.10 4.88
C CYS A 269 17.79 3.20 5.52
N ALA A 270 19.03 3.68 5.64
CA ALA A 270 20.15 2.93 6.24
C ALA A 270 19.87 2.55 7.70
N ASP A 271 19.21 3.46 8.43
CA ASP A 271 18.73 3.25 9.81
C ASP A 271 17.21 3.35 9.85
N PRO A 272 16.48 2.23 9.91
CA PRO A 272 15.02 2.21 9.97
C PRO A 272 14.43 2.97 11.15
N GLU A 273 15.05 2.89 12.32
CA GLU A 273 14.54 3.60 13.51
C GLU A 273 14.65 5.10 13.37
N ALA A 274 15.80 5.59 12.87
CA ALA A 274 15.98 7.02 12.60
C ALA A 274 15.00 7.50 11.54
N PHE A 275 14.79 6.70 10.46
CA PHE A 275 13.82 6.99 9.41
C PHE A 275 12.39 7.11 9.96
N VAL A 276 11.97 6.15 10.77
CA VAL A 276 10.63 6.15 11.40
C VAL A 276 10.48 7.34 12.35
N LYS A 277 11.45 7.61 13.22
CA LYS A 277 11.42 8.75 14.16
C LYS A 277 11.27 10.08 13.41
N GLN A 278 12.06 10.27 12.37
CA GLN A 278 12.00 11.48 11.53
C GLN A 278 10.65 11.61 10.82
N GLY A 279 10.24 10.56 10.10
CA GLY A 279 9.03 10.56 9.29
C GLY A 279 7.77 10.72 10.14
N ILE A 280 7.64 9.94 11.21
CA ILE A 280 6.47 10.02 12.09
C ILE A 280 6.44 11.34 12.85
N GLY A 281 7.57 11.83 13.36
CA GLY A 281 7.63 13.14 14.03
C GLY A 281 7.16 14.27 13.11
N PHE A 282 7.58 14.24 11.84
CA PHE A 282 7.09 15.21 10.85
C PHE A 282 5.58 15.06 10.60
N LEU A 283 5.10 13.86 10.31
CA LEU A 283 3.69 13.61 10.02
C LEU A 283 2.77 13.99 11.20
N GLN A 284 3.18 13.71 12.45
CA GLN A 284 2.45 14.10 13.65
C GLN A 284 2.34 15.62 13.81
N THR A 285 3.41 16.35 13.47
CA THR A 285 3.39 17.82 13.47
C THR A 285 2.41 18.35 12.42
N GLN A 286 2.34 17.73 11.25
CA GLN A 286 1.37 18.10 10.21
C GLN A 286 -0.07 17.71 10.59
N ALA A 287 -0.26 16.57 11.25
CA ALA A 287 -1.58 16.12 11.71
C ALA A 287 -2.17 17.06 12.77
N ASN A 288 -1.32 17.56 13.67
CA ASN A 288 -1.67 18.43 14.79
C ASN A 288 -0.88 19.76 14.73
N PRO A 289 -1.16 20.63 13.74
CA PRO A 289 -0.53 21.93 13.72
C PRO A 289 -0.95 22.68 14.99
N GLY A 290 0.03 23.09 15.81
CA GLY A 290 -0.23 23.91 17.00
C GLY A 290 -1.04 25.17 16.66
N PRO A 291 -1.58 25.89 17.65
CA PRO A 291 -2.29 27.14 17.40
C PRO A 291 -1.38 28.11 16.64
N ARG A 292 -1.90 28.62 15.51
CA ARG A 292 -1.24 29.64 14.69
C ARG A 292 -1.24 30.98 15.42
#